data_51cf565ec138db181b9fd64a4aad3a28
#
_entry.id   51cf565ec138db181b9fd64a4aad3a28
#
_cell.length_a   1.000
_cell.length_b   1.000
_cell.length_c   1.000
_cell.angle_alpha   90.00
_cell.angle_beta   90.00
_cell.angle_gamma   90.00
#
_symmetry.space_group_name_H-M   'P 1'
#
loop_
_entity.id
_entity.type
_entity.pdbx_description
1 polymer ?
#
loop_
_entity_poly.entity_id
_entity_poly.type
_entity_poly.pdbx_seq_one_letter_code
_entity_poly.pdbx_strand_id
1 'polypeptide(L)'
;MITRFFRISKPFHYILFLLGLILLFFFQYGHQTGQDDFFSLLKQGLILIAFLLSLFLSVFIITKNNLTENNSFAALYFCGLIFLTPQSLSDWEIIFSNLFVMLSFRRVFSLKTKQNLKKKYFDASLWVTIATLFYVWSAFYFIPLLVSIVTVS
;
A
#
# COMPACT_ATOMS: atom_id res chain seq x y z
N MET A 1 10.79 -14.63 -20.62
CA MET A 1 10.04 -13.60 -21.39
C MET A 1 9.38 -12.55 -20.50
N ILE A 2 8.69 -12.92 -19.45
CA ILE A 2 7.97 -12.00 -18.52
C ILE A 2 8.92 -10.97 -17.88
N THR A 3 10.08 -11.39 -17.39
CA THR A 3 11.08 -10.49 -16.76
C THR A 3 11.62 -9.40 -17.69
N ARG A 4 11.74 -9.69 -18.98
CA ARG A 4 12.19 -8.71 -19.98
C ARG A 4 11.15 -7.60 -20.23
N PHE A 5 9.86 -7.95 -20.15
CA PHE A 5 8.75 -7.03 -20.38
C PHE A 5 8.64 -5.99 -19.25
N PHE A 6 8.84 -6.41 -17.99
CA PHE A 6 8.72 -5.53 -16.80
C PHE A 6 10.04 -4.88 -16.37
N ARG A 7 11.16 -5.15 -17.08
CA ARG A 7 12.47 -4.61 -16.77
C ARG A 7 12.56 -3.08 -16.95
N ILE A 8 11.76 -2.52 -17.85
CA ILE A 8 11.72 -1.08 -18.13
C ILE A 8 10.35 -0.58 -17.67
N SER A 9 10.33 0.42 -16.79
CA SER A 9 9.09 1.06 -16.34
C SER A 9 8.45 1.82 -17.50
N LYS A 10 7.34 1.29 -18.03
CA LYS A 10 6.52 1.98 -19.01
C LYS A 10 5.19 2.36 -18.35
N PRO A 11 4.61 3.54 -18.63
CA PRO A 11 3.32 3.95 -18.09
C PRO A 11 2.19 2.94 -18.40
N PHE A 12 2.32 2.24 -19.51
CA PHE A 12 1.40 1.17 -19.91
C PHE A 12 1.30 0.04 -18.88
N HIS A 13 2.41 -0.36 -18.24
CA HIS A 13 2.41 -1.41 -17.21
C HIS A 13 1.59 -1.01 -15.98
N TYR A 14 1.69 0.24 -15.55
CA TYR A 14 0.92 0.75 -14.41
C TYR A 14 -0.57 0.82 -14.71
N ILE A 15 -0.94 1.21 -15.93
CA ILE A 15 -2.34 1.22 -16.38
C ILE A 15 -2.90 -0.21 -16.39
N LEU A 16 -2.14 -1.18 -16.90
CA LEU A 16 -2.54 -2.59 -16.92
C LEU A 16 -2.76 -3.15 -15.51
N PHE A 17 -1.85 -2.85 -14.57
CA PHE A 17 -1.98 -3.27 -13.18
C PHE A 17 -3.18 -2.63 -12.49
N LEU A 18 -3.37 -1.33 -12.70
CA LEU A 18 -4.51 -0.59 -12.16
C LEU A 18 -5.84 -1.17 -12.65
N LEU A 19 -5.94 -1.44 -13.95
CA LEU A 19 -7.14 -2.04 -14.55
C LEU A 19 -7.39 -3.44 -14.01
N GLY A 20 -6.35 -4.28 -13.90
CA GLY A 20 -6.45 -5.62 -13.31
C GLY A 20 -6.93 -5.60 -11.86
N LEU A 21 -6.43 -4.66 -11.05
CA LEU A 21 -6.85 -4.50 -9.66
C LEU A 21 -8.29 -4.00 -9.52
N ILE A 22 -8.72 -3.08 -10.38
CA ILE A 22 -10.11 -2.61 -10.41
C ILE A 22 -11.04 -3.76 -10.78
N LEU A 23 -10.69 -4.57 -11.78
CA LEU A 23 -11.50 -5.74 -12.17
C LEU A 23 -11.60 -6.76 -11.03
N LEU A 24 -10.49 -7.05 -10.33
CA LEU A 24 -10.51 -7.93 -9.16
C LEU A 24 -11.41 -7.40 -8.05
N PHE A 25 -11.31 -6.10 -7.78
CA PHE A 25 -12.12 -5.45 -6.75
C PHE A 25 -13.61 -5.61 -7.08
N PHE A 26 -14.03 -5.28 -8.29
CA PHE A 26 -15.42 -5.45 -8.71
C PHE A 26 -15.87 -6.92 -8.73
N PHE A 27 -15.00 -7.85 -9.11
CA PHE A 27 -15.31 -9.27 -9.04
C PHE A 27 -15.56 -9.73 -7.61
N GLN A 28 -14.72 -9.31 -6.65
CA GLN A 28 -14.86 -9.67 -5.25
C GLN A 28 -16.10 -9.05 -4.59
N TYR A 29 -16.39 -7.78 -4.88
CA TYR A 29 -17.54 -7.09 -4.31
C TYR A 29 -18.86 -7.39 -5.05
N GLY A 30 -18.84 -7.64 -6.33
CA GLY A 30 -20.03 -7.97 -7.12
C GLY A 30 -20.73 -9.25 -6.67
N HIS A 31 -20.00 -10.17 -6.01
CA HIS A 31 -20.58 -11.36 -5.40
C HIS A 31 -21.20 -11.14 -4.02
N GLN A 32 -20.88 -10.02 -3.35
CA GLN A 32 -21.33 -9.75 -1.98
C GLN A 32 -22.56 -8.83 -1.88
N THR A 33 -22.89 -8.12 -2.94
CA THR A 33 -23.94 -7.09 -2.91
C THR A 33 -25.28 -7.64 -3.37
N GLY A 34 -26.09 -8.05 -2.40
CA GLY A 34 -27.54 -8.24 -2.55
C GLY A 34 -28.39 -7.02 -2.19
N GLN A 35 -27.79 -5.90 -1.76
CA GLN A 35 -28.47 -4.65 -1.37
C GLN A 35 -27.72 -3.46 -1.93
N ASP A 36 -28.31 -2.81 -2.94
CA ASP A 36 -27.80 -1.60 -3.60
C ASP A 36 -28.12 -0.32 -2.78
N ASP A 37 -27.79 -0.31 -1.49
CA ASP A 37 -27.95 0.88 -0.67
C ASP A 37 -26.84 1.90 -1.01
N PHE A 38 -27.23 3.19 -1.09
CA PHE A 38 -26.30 4.30 -1.36
C PHE A 38 -25.08 4.28 -0.41
N PHE A 39 -25.27 3.93 0.87
CA PHE A 39 -24.18 3.81 1.84
C PHE A 39 -23.21 2.67 1.51
N SER A 40 -23.70 1.57 0.96
CA SER A 40 -22.83 0.45 0.53
C SER A 40 -21.94 0.84 -0.63
N LEU A 41 -22.47 1.57 -1.60
CA LEU A 41 -21.71 2.10 -2.74
C LEU A 41 -20.64 3.12 -2.31
N LEU A 42 -20.97 4.02 -1.39
CA LEU A 42 -20.00 4.97 -0.82
C LEU A 42 -18.87 4.23 -0.09
N LYS A 43 -19.20 3.24 0.73
CA LYS A 43 -18.22 2.42 1.44
C LYS A 43 -17.28 1.71 0.46
N GLN A 44 -17.81 1.08 -0.56
CA GLN A 44 -17.04 0.40 -1.60
C GLN A 44 -16.11 1.37 -2.33
N GLY A 45 -16.61 2.55 -2.68
CA GLY A 45 -15.81 3.61 -3.30
C GLY A 45 -14.63 4.05 -2.43
N LEU A 46 -14.84 4.26 -1.14
CA LEU A 46 -13.78 4.63 -0.19
C LEU A 46 -12.72 3.52 -0.06
N ILE A 47 -13.15 2.27 -0.01
CA ILE A 47 -12.24 1.10 0.06
C ILE A 47 -11.38 1.03 -1.21
N LEU A 48 -11.99 1.19 -2.38
CA LEU A 48 -11.29 1.20 -3.66
C LEU A 48 -10.26 2.34 -3.73
N ILE A 49 -10.62 3.55 -3.30
CA ILE A 49 -9.72 4.69 -3.26
C ILE A 49 -8.55 4.39 -2.31
N ALA A 50 -8.79 3.90 -1.10
CA ALA A 50 -7.75 3.56 -0.14
C ALA A 50 -6.80 2.50 -0.69
N PHE A 51 -7.34 1.50 -1.40
CA PHE A 51 -6.58 0.44 -2.03
C PHE A 51 -5.67 0.96 -3.16
N LEU A 52 -6.20 1.79 -4.07
CA LEU A 52 -5.43 2.40 -5.15
C LEU A 52 -4.35 3.35 -4.63
N LEU A 53 -4.66 4.10 -3.55
CA LEU A 53 -3.66 4.94 -2.88
C LEU A 53 -2.53 4.11 -2.27
N SER A 54 -2.80 2.93 -1.72
CA SER A 54 -1.78 2.02 -1.20
C SER A 54 -0.82 1.55 -2.29
N LEU A 55 -1.35 1.18 -3.47
CA LEU A 55 -0.53 0.85 -4.63
C LEU A 55 0.33 2.04 -5.06
N PHE A 56 -0.28 3.22 -5.21
CA PHE A 56 0.42 4.43 -5.61
C PHE A 56 1.54 4.78 -4.63
N LEU A 57 1.26 4.72 -3.31
CA LEU A 57 2.25 4.99 -2.29
C LEU A 57 3.41 3.98 -2.32
N SER A 58 3.15 2.70 -2.54
CA SER A 58 4.20 1.69 -2.63
C SER A 58 5.16 1.97 -3.78
N VAL A 59 4.62 2.23 -4.97
CA VAL A 59 5.40 2.62 -6.16
C VAL A 59 6.16 3.94 -5.91
N PHE A 60 5.49 4.94 -5.35
CA PHE A 60 6.09 6.23 -5.04
C PHE A 60 7.28 6.12 -4.06
N ILE A 61 7.13 5.31 -2.99
CA ILE A 61 8.20 5.10 -2.01
C ILE A 61 9.42 4.47 -2.68
N ILE A 62 9.20 3.46 -3.50
CA ILE A 62 10.27 2.72 -4.18
C ILE A 62 11.01 3.61 -5.19
N THR A 63 10.27 4.32 -6.02
CA THR A 63 10.85 5.19 -7.06
C THR A 63 11.56 6.39 -6.47
N LYS A 64 10.95 7.08 -5.49
CA LYS A 64 11.52 8.26 -4.84
C LYS A 64 12.82 7.95 -4.09
N ASN A 65 12.93 6.77 -3.49
CA ASN A 65 14.09 6.40 -2.69
C ASN A 65 15.13 5.59 -3.47
N ASN A 66 14.92 5.37 -4.80
CA ASN A 66 15.79 4.56 -5.67
C ASN A 66 16.11 3.19 -5.05
N LEU A 67 15.05 2.52 -4.50
CA LEU A 67 15.21 1.22 -3.85
C LEU A 67 15.44 0.10 -4.86
N THR A 68 14.97 0.29 -6.09
CA THR A 68 15.16 -0.63 -7.21
C THR A 68 15.55 0.17 -8.45
N GLU A 69 16.13 -0.50 -9.44
CA GLU A 69 16.29 0.07 -10.78
C GLU A 69 14.93 0.49 -11.35
N ASN A 70 14.94 1.33 -12.40
CA ASN A 70 13.72 1.80 -13.06
C ASN A 70 12.96 0.64 -13.74
N ASN A 71 12.24 -0.13 -12.93
CA ASN A 71 11.46 -1.29 -13.35
C ASN A 71 10.05 -1.27 -12.72
N SER A 72 9.15 -2.10 -13.25
CA SER A 72 7.77 -2.20 -12.78
C SER A 72 7.55 -3.38 -11.81
N PHE A 73 8.62 -4.01 -11.31
CA PHE A 73 8.51 -5.22 -10.47
C PHE A 73 7.77 -4.97 -9.16
N ALA A 74 7.92 -3.78 -8.57
CA ALA A 74 7.22 -3.45 -7.33
C ALA A 74 5.69 -3.50 -7.50
N ALA A 75 5.18 -2.90 -8.57
CA ALA A 75 3.76 -2.95 -8.89
C ALA A 75 3.31 -4.38 -9.22
N LEU A 76 4.14 -5.14 -9.94
CA LEU A 76 3.86 -6.54 -10.26
C LEU A 76 3.77 -7.40 -9.00
N TYR A 77 4.69 -7.27 -8.05
CA TYR A 77 4.65 -8.01 -6.79
C TYR A 77 3.44 -7.63 -5.94
N PHE A 78 3.14 -6.34 -5.84
CA PHE A 78 1.96 -5.87 -5.13
C PHE A 78 0.68 -6.49 -5.71
N CYS A 79 0.50 -6.38 -7.02
CA CYS A 79 -0.65 -6.99 -7.71
C CYS A 79 -0.66 -8.51 -7.56
N GLY A 80 0.49 -9.18 -7.72
CA GLY A 80 0.62 -10.63 -7.59
C GLY A 80 0.19 -11.14 -6.23
N LEU A 81 0.60 -10.46 -5.14
CA LEU A 81 0.18 -10.80 -3.79
C LEU A 81 -1.33 -10.67 -3.61
N ILE A 82 -1.94 -9.60 -4.13
CA ILE A 82 -3.38 -9.40 -4.06
C ILE A 82 -4.14 -10.48 -4.87
N PHE A 83 -3.61 -10.87 -6.03
CA PHE A 83 -4.19 -11.98 -6.81
C PHE A 83 -4.15 -13.31 -6.07
N LEU A 84 -3.13 -13.55 -5.25
CA LEU A 84 -3.01 -14.75 -4.43
C LEU A 84 -3.91 -14.72 -3.18
N THR A 85 -4.25 -13.53 -2.69
CA THR A 85 -5.08 -13.33 -1.49
C THR A 85 -6.26 -12.39 -1.76
N PRO A 86 -7.19 -12.74 -2.68
CA PRO A 86 -8.30 -11.86 -3.03
C PRO A 86 -9.25 -11.60 -1.86
N GLN A 87 -9.30 -12.51 -0.89
CA GLN A 87 -10.09 -12.35 0.34
C GLN A 87 -9.70 -11.10 1.15
N SER A 88 -8.43 -10.67 1.08
CA SER A 88 -7.97 -9.45 1.77
C SER A 88 -8.65 -8.17 1.25
N LEU A 89 -9.26 -8.20 0.07
CA LEU A 89 -10.05 -7.08 -0.46
C LEU A 89 -11.44 -6.98 0.18
N SER A 90 -11.95 -8.06 0.77
CA SER A 90 -13.25 -8.06 1.45
C SER A 90 -13.20 -7.34 2.80
N ASP A 91 -12.03 -7.32 3.44
CA ASP A 91 -11.84 -6.76 4.78
C ASP A 91 -11.34 -5.31 4.69
N TRP A 92 -12.26 -4.37 4.78
CA TRP A 92 -11.96 -2.93 4.72
C TRP A 92 -10.93 -2.50 5.78
N GLU A 93 -10.91 -3.15 6.95
CA GLU A 93 -9.98 -2.89 8.04
C GLU A 93 -8.53 -3.15 7.62
N ILE A 94 -8.30 -4.24 6.89
CA ILE A 94 -6.98 -4.60 6.37
C ILE A 94 -6.51 -3.56 5.34
N ILE A 95 -7.40 -3.12 4.45
CA ILE A 95 -7.06 -2.15 3.39
C ILE A 95 -6.69 -0.79 3.98
N PHE A 96 -7.48 -0.28 4.94
CA PHE A 96 -7.15 0.99 5.61
C PHE A 96 -5.88 0.87 6.44
N SER A 97 -5.72 -0.24 7.18
CA SER A 97 -4.50 -0.49 7.94
C SER A 97 -3.26 -0.49 7.03
N ASN A 98 -3.32 -1.18 5.88
CA ASN A 98 -2.23 -1.19 4.90
C ASN A 98 -1.91 0.22 4.38
N LEU A 99 -2.92 1.04 4.08
CA LEU A 99 -2.72 2.43 3.67
C LEU A 99 -1.91 3.22 4.71
N PHE A 100 -2.30 3.13 6.00
CA PHE A 100 -1.61 3.83 7.08
C PHE A 100 -0.18 3.30 7.30
N VAL A 101 0.04 1.99 7.18
CA VAL A 101 1.39 1.40 7.19
C VAL A 101 2.24 1.97 6.05
N MET A 102 1.70 2.10 4.84
CA MET A 102 2.44 2.72 3.72
C MET A 102 2.80 4.19 3.98
N LEU A 103 1.90 4.95 4.63
CA LEU A 103 2.21 6.33 5.06
C LEU A 103 3.34 6.38 6.09
N SER A 104 3.38 5.41 7.03
CA SER A 104 4.49 5.27 7.97
C SER A 104 5.80 4.97 7.24
N PHE A 105 5.83 3.98 6.35
CA PHE A 105 7.03 3.66 5.57
C PHE A 105 7.55 4.84 4.77
N ARG A 106 6.67 5.65 4.17
CA ARG A 106 7.07 6.89 3.50
C ARG A 106 7.88 7.81 4.43
N ARG A 107 7.50 7.91 5.71
CA ARG A 107 8.22 8.71 6.70
C ARG A 107 9.54 8.05 7.12
N VAL A 108 9.53 6.73 7.34
CA VAL A 108 10.75 5.98 7.69
C VAL A 108 11.81 6.13 6.60
N PHE A 109 11.48 5.96 5.34
CA PHE A 109 12.44 6.14 4.23
C PHE A 109 12.93 7.60 4.11
N SER A 110 12.12 8.59 4.51
CA SER A 110 12.55 9.99 4.51
C SER A 110 13.58 10.34 5.60
N LEU A 111 13.86 9.42 6.54
CA LEU A 111 14.88 9.61 7.58
C LEU A 111 16.31 9.71 7.01
N LYS A 112 16.55 9.15 5.83
CA LYS A 112 17.85 9.25 5.12
C LYS A 112 18.38 10.69 5.02
N THR A 113 17.51 11.70 4.97
CA THR A 113 17.92 13.12 4.87
C THR A 113 18.42 13.72 6.20
N LYS A 114 18.36 12.99 7.31
CA LYS A 114 18.77 13.40 8.66
C LYS A 114 18.20 14.76 9.16
N GLN A 115 17.22 15.33 8.46
CA GLN A 115 16.60 16.60 8.85
C GLN A 115 15.31 16.33 9.65
N ASN A 116 15.12 17.06 10.76
CA ASN A 116 13.92 16.98 11.60
C ASN A 116 13.53 15.55 12.03
N LEU A 117 14.52 14.75 12.44
CA LEU A 117 14.36 13.34 12.78
C LEU A 117 13.22 13.11 13.79
N LYS A 118 13.17 13.90 14.88
CA LYS A 118 12.14 13.75 15.92
C LYS A 118 10.71 13.86 15.36
N LYS A 119 10.45 14.83 14.47
CA LYS A 119 9.14 15.00 13.83
C LYS A 119 8.79 13.81 12.93
N LYS A 120 9.77 13.32 12.16
CA LYS A 120 9.57 12.19 11.25
C LYS A 120 9.29 10.90 12.00
N TYR A 121 9.99 10.65 13.13
CA TYR A 121 9.71 9.50 13.98
C TYR A 121 8.32 9.58 14.62
N PHE A 122 7.95 10.75 15.11
CA PHE A 122 6.62 10.99 15.65
C PHE A 122 5.54 10.71 14.59
N ASP A 123 5.68 11.29 13.40
CA ASP A 123 4.74 11.05 12.30
C ASP A 123 4.66 9.56 11.92
N ALA A 124 5.81 8.87 11.83
CA ALA A 124 5.85 7.46 11.48
C ALA A 124 5.16 6.59 12.53
N SER A 125 5.43 6.84 13.82
CA SER A 125 4.80 6.10 14.93
C SER A 125 3.29 6.35 15.00
N LEU A 126 2.86 7.61 14.77
CA LEU A 126 1.45 7.97 14.73
C LEU A 126 0.70 7.16 13.65
N TRP A 127 1.26 7.07 12.44
CA TRP A 127 0.64 6.30 11.36
C TRP A 127 0.56 4.80 11.67
N VAL A 128 1.60 4.21 12.29
CA VAL A 128 1.54 2.80 12.72
C VAL A 128 0.49 2.62 13.81
N THR A 129 0.41 3.53 14.77
CA THR A 129 -0.60 3.47 15.84
C THR A 129 -2.01 3.52 15.25
N ILE A 130 -2.28 4.41 14.29
CA ILE A 130 -3.58 4.45 13.61
C ILE A 130 -3.83 3.13 12.86
N ALA A 131 -2.83 2.57 12.18
CA ALA A 131 -2.96 1.29 11.49
C ALA A 131 -3.36 0.16 12.45
N THR A 132 -2.81 0.14 13.67
CA THR A 132 -3.13 -0.89 14.69
C THR A 132 -4.56 -0.78 15.22
N LEU A 133 -5.16 0.41 15.18
CA LEU A 133 -6.59 0.58 15.54
C LEU A 133 -7.52 -0.10 14.53
N PHE A 134 -7.12 -0.17 13.26
CA PHE A 134 -7.88 -0.88 12.23
C PHE A 134 -7.58 -2.38 12.26
N TYR A 135 -6.31 -2.76 12.41
CA TYR A 135 -5.88 -4.15 12.36
C TYR A 135 -4.73 -4.40 13.32
N VAL A 136 -4.98 -5.13 14.40
CA VAL A 136 -4.04 -5.31 15.54
C VAL A 136 -2.67 -5.84 15.10
N TRP A 137 -2.62 -6.75 14.13
CA TRP A 137 -1.36 -7.32 13.64
C TRP A 137 -0.44 -6.29 12.98
N SER A 138 -0.96 -5.11 12.64
CA SER A 138 -0.14 -4.00 12.14
C SER A 138 0.82 -3.46 13.22
N ALA A 139 0.67 -3.84 14.48
CA ALA A 139 1.63 -3.53 15.54
C ALA A 139 3.04 -4.07 15.23
N PHE A 140 3.17 -5.16 14.48
CA PHE A 140 4.48 -5.66 14.05
C PHE A 140 5.29 -4.66 13.22
N TYR A 141 4.65 -3.67 12.61
CA TYR A 141 5.35 -2.62 11.86
C TYR A 141 6.07 -1.60 12.77
N PHE A 142 5.89 -1.67 14.10
CA PHE A 142 6.78 -0.95 15.02
C PHE A 142 8.21 -1.52 15.00
N ILE A 143 8.42 -2.80 14.65
CA ILE A 143 9.74 -3.42 14.60
C ILE A 143 10.64 -2.71 13.57
N PRO A 144 10.30 -2.58 12.27
CA PRO A 144 11.12 -1.85 11.31
C PRO A 144 11.28 -0.37 11.68
N LEU A 145 10.32 0.25 12.37
CA LEU A 145 10.46 1.61 12.86
C LEU A 145 11.54 1.69 13.95
N LEU A 146 11.54 0.78 14.92
CA LEU A 146 12.57 0.71 15.96
C LEU A 146 13.96 0.46 15.37
N VAL A 147 14.05 -0.48 14.41
CA VAL A 147 15.31 -0.75 13.70
C VAL A 147 15.80 0.52 13.00
N SER A 148 14.91 1.30 12.39
CA SER A 148 15.31 2.56 11.73
C SER A 148 15.83 3.62 12.70
N ILE A 149 15.33 3.66 13.94
CA ILE A 149 15.85 4.55 14.99
C ILE A 149 17.29 4.19 15.32
N VAL A 150 17.57 2.90 15.51
CA VAL A 150 18.91 2.42 15.86
C VAL A 150 19.92 2.63 14.72
N THR A 151 19.47 2.50 13.46
CA THR A 151 20.39 2.62 12.30
C THR A 151 20.65 4.06 11.88
N VAL A 152 19.77 5.01 12.19
CA VAL A 152 19.91 6.42 11.77
C VAL A 152 20.44 7.31 12.91
N SER A 153 20.31 6.85 14.16
CA SER A 153 20.90 7.51 15.34
C SER A 153 22.40 7.40 15.29
#